data_cdb3911241c4b4f99dcf0fad588668bc
#
_entry.id   cdb3911241c4b4f99dcf0fad588668bc
#
_cell.length_a   1.000
_cell.length_b   1.000
_cell.length_c   1.000
_cell.angle_alpha   90.00
_cell.angle_beta   90.00
_cell.angle_gamma   90.00
#
_symmetry.space_group_name_H-M   'P 1'
#
loop_
_entity.id
_entity.type
_entity.pdbx_description
1 polymer ?
#
loop_
_entity_poly.entity_id
_entity_poly.type
_entity_poly.pdbx_seq_one_letter_code
_entity_poly.pdbx_strand_id
1 'polypeptide(L)'
;MPEPRADVPWTIRYWQPDPGLARYVSGYHDFRIALAQGQRQTDTFFPGWANVRFTFDAERWSIRIGRRMFDPVPDNALFGPTSHAGYSDAGSGRLVGFGLTPAGWAQLFPRVDLSLFADRVVPLEHVLPGCADLRRMLGETCDVPAVFDRYLLERLSGGSLDNPHIAPLMAALGDPAIVAVPELCSRLDLTSGRLLRLAKANFGFTPKLLLRRARFLRALDVLETLDRGQWQDAAGQAGYWDGSHFLRDCHLFMGQPLGDYLKMPRPINRASRALRSEVLGTPMQSLHQG
;
A
#
# COMPACT_ATOMS: atom_id res chain seq x y z
N MET A 1 -16.68 -16.31 11.33
CA MET A 1 -16.63 -14.85 11.08
C MET A 1 -16.79 -14.16 12.42
N PRO A 2 -15.84 -13.35 12.90
CA PRO A 2 -16.05 -12.56 14.09
C PRO A 2 -17.18 -11.55 13.82
N GLU A 3 -18.17 -11.49 14.71
CA GLU A 3 -19.26 -10.53 14.67
C GLU A 3 -18.72 -9.08 14.68
N PRO A 4 -19.35 -8.13 13.99
CA PRO A 4 -18.96 -6.73 14.05
C PRO A 4 -19.07 -6.24 15.49
N ARG A 5 -17.98 -5.73 16.05
CA ARG A 5 -18.01 -5.03 17.35
C ARG A 5 -18.97 -3.85 17.22
N ALA A 6 -20.04 -3.86 18.01
CA ALA A 6 -21.22 -3.03 17.87
C ALA A 6 -21.04 -1.51 18.11
N ASP A 7 -19.81 -1.01 18.34
CA ASP A 7 -19.59 0.37 18.81
C ASP A 7 -18.60 1.20 17.96
N VAL A 8 -18.14 0.71 16.80
CA VAL A 8 -17.21 1.50 15.97
C VAL A 8 -17.89 1.96 14.69
N PRO A 9 -17.71 3.23 14.27
CA PRO A 9 -18.37 3.78 13.08
C PRO A 9 -17.75 3.33 11.77
N TRP A 10 -17.04 2.22 11.74
CA TRP A 10 -16.46 1.68 10.51
C TRP A 10 -16.55 0.16 10.46
N THR A 11 -16.55 -0.37 9.22
CA THR A 11 -16.40 -1.79 8.92
C THR A 11 -15.25 -1.95 7.93
N ILE A 12 -14.41 -2.95 8.15
CA ILE A 12 -13.27 -3.27 7.28
C ILE A 12 -13.39 -4.73 6.88
N ARG A 13 -13.20 -5.01 5.60
CA ARG A 13 -13.12 -6.37 5.06
C ARG A 13 -11.92 -6.48 4.14
N TYR A 14 -11.25 -7.63 4.20
CA TYR A 14 -10.20 -8.03 3.28
C TYR A 14 -10.53 -9.39 2.69
N TRP A 15 -10.06 -9.65 1.48
CA TRP A 15 -10.15 -10.95 0.83
C TRP A 15 -8.87 -11.23 0.05
N GLN A 16 -8.50 -12.51 0.02
CA GLN A 16 -7.48 -13.00 -0.89
C GLN A 16 -8.03 -12.95 -2.31
N PRO A 17 -7.19 -12.66 -3.32
CA PRO A 17 -7.56 -12.81 -4.72
C PRO A 17 -7.61 -14.30 -5.09
N ASP A 18 -8.18 -14.59 -6.26
CA ASP A 18 -8.03 -15.91 -6.90
C ASP A 18 -6.54 -16.33 -6.90
N PRO A 19 -6.21 -17.62 -6.66
CA PRO A 19 -4.83 -18.10 -6.65
C PRO A 19 -4.03 -17.74 -7.90
N GLY A 20 -4.66 -17.68 -9.09
CA GLY A 20 -4.04 -17.22 -10.34
C GLY A 20 -3.64 -15.76 -10.35
N LEU A 21 -4.20 -14.95 -9.43
CA LEU A 21 -3.92 -13.52 -9.28
C LEU A 21 -2.94 -13.21 -8.13
N ALA A 22 -2.63 -14.17 -7.26
CA ALA A 22 -1.90 -13.90 -6.00
C ALA A 22 -0.55 -13.19 -6.21
N ARG A 23 0.17 -13.49 -7.31
CA ARG A 23 1.44 -12.81 -7.63
C ARG A 23 1.26 -11.35 -8.10
N TYR A 24 0.06 -10.98 -8.56
CA TYR A 24 -0.24 -9.67 -9.18
C TYR A 24 -1.02 -8.75 -8.24
N VAL A 25 -1.81 -9.33 -7.34
CA VAL A 25 -2.74 -8.62 -6.46
C VAL A 25 -2.44 -8.96 -5.02
N SER A 26 -2.20 -7.95 -4.21
CA SER A 26 -1.86 -8.11 -2.79
C SER A 26 -3.07 -8.21 -1.87
N GLY A 27 -4.28 -8.27 -2.42
CA GLY A 27 -5.55 -8.43 -1.73
C GLY A 27 -6.60 -7.41 -2.13
N TYR A 28 -7.87 -7.75 -1.85
CA TYR A 28 -9.05 -6.89 -2.01
C TYR A 28 -9.43 -6.30 -0.66
N HIS A 29 -10.09 -5.14 -0.70
CA HIS A 29 -10.56 -4.47 0.52
C HIS A 29 -11.87 -3.72 0.31
N ASP A 30 -12.71 -3.67 1.36
CA ASP A 30 -13.92 -2.86 1.46
C ASP A 30 -13.90 -2.17 2.83
N PHE A 31 -13.85 -0.84 2.83
CA PHE A 31 -13.94 0.00 4.00
C PHE A 31 -15.25 0.77 3.96
N ARG A 32 -15.98 0.77 5.07
CA ARG A 32 -17.19 1.57 5.24
C ARG A 32 -17.04 2.42 6.49
N ILE A 33 -17.36 3.69 6.38
CA ILE A 33 -17.39 4.65 7.49
C ILE A 33 -18.80 5.20 7.56
N ALA A 34 -19.41 5.14 8.76
CA ALA A 34 -20.75 5.64 9.03
C ALA A 34 -20.70 6.57 10.25
N LEU A 35 -20.49 7.85 10.00
CA LEU A 35 -20.40 8.89 11.02
C LEU A 35 -21.71 9.68 11.10
N ALA A 36 -21.93 10.37 12.21
CA ALA A 36 -22.99 11.38 12.27
C ALA A 36 -22.68 12.53 11.28
N GLN A 37 -23.73 13.19 10.81
CA GLN A 37 -23.60 14.26 9.81
C GLN A 37 -22.59 15.33 10.26
N GLY A 38 -21.65 15.65 9.38
CA GLY A 38 -20.60 16.65 9.61
C GLY A 38 -19.42 16.17 10.46
N GLN A 39 -19.46 14.95 10.99
CA GLN A 39 -18.30 14.36 11.65
C GLN A 39 -17.26 13.89 10.64
N ARG A 40 -16.00 13.91 11.05
CA ARG A 40 -14.85 13.51 10.22
C ARG A 40 -13.99 12.48 10.97
N GLN A 41 -13.43 11.54 10.21
CA GLN A 41 -12.48 10.56 10.69
C GLN A 41 -11.12 10.84 10.09
N THR A 42 -10.16 11.16 10.94
CA THR A 42 -8.75 11.24 10.54
C THR A 42 -8.04 9.93 10.85
N ASP A 43 -7.17 9.49 9.95
CA ASP A 43 -6.35 8.30 10.14
C ASP A 43 -5.09 8.36 9.25
N THR A 44 -4.24 7.33 9.30
CA THR A 44 -3.02 7.25 8.52
C THR A 44 -2.90 5.93 7.76
N PHE A 45 -2.27 5.98 6.60
CA PHE A 45 -1.90 4.82 5.80
C PHE A 45 -0.38 4.75 5.70
N PHE A 46 0.17 3.56 5.84
CA PHE A 46 1.61 3.36 5.70
C PHE A 46 2.05 3.39 4.24
N PRO A 47 3.34 3.68 3.99
CA PRO A 47 3.89 3.57 2.64
C PRO A 47 3.60 2.20 2.02
N GLY A 48 3.05 2.21 0.81
CA GLY A 48 2.56 1.00 0.14
C GLY A 48 2.94 0.93 -1.33
N TRP A 49 2.57 -0.18 -1.96
CA TRP A 49 2.54 -0.32 -3.42
C TRP A 49 1.30 0.37 -3.99
N ALA A 50 1.15 0.36 -5.31
CA ALA A 50 0.00 0.96 -5.97
C ALA A 50 -1.32 0.30 -5.56
N ASN A 51 -2.39 1.11 -5.47
CA ASN A 51 -3.75 0.67 -5.16
C ASN A 51 -4.75 1.31 -6.11
N VAL A 52 -5.72 0.52 -6.54
CA VAL A 52 -6.93 1.01 -7.23
C VAL A 52 -8.05 1.09 -6.21
N ARG A 53 -8.77 2.22 -6.19
CA ARG A 53 -9.84 2.48 -5.22
C ARG A 53 -11.03 3.13 -5.88
N PHE A 54 -12.23 2.68 -5.50
CA PHE A 54 -13.54 3.21 -5.90
C PHE A 54 -14.27 3.66 -4.65
N THR A 55 -14.79 4.88 -4.64
CA THR A 55 -15.61 5.39 -3.54
C THR A 55 -17.08 5.46 -3.94
N PHE A 56 -17.96 5.16 -2.98
CA PHE A 56 -19.41 5.17 -3.15
C PHE A 56 -20.05 5.94 -1.99
N ASP A 57 -21.03 6.78 -2.32
CA ASP A 57 -21.78 7.59 -1.34
C ASP A 57 -20.86 8.31 -0.35
N ALA A 58 -19.67 8.70 -0.85
CA ALA A 58 -18.64 9.26 -0.02
C ALA A 58 -18.82 10.77 0.15
N GLU A 59 -18.89 11.20 1.39
CA GLU A 59 -18.62 12.59 1.72
C GLU A 59 -17.16 12.93 1.34
N ARG A 60 -16.85 14.25 1.24
CA ARG A 60 -15.52 14.71 0.86
C ARG A 60 -14.42 13.94 1.59
N TRP A 61 -13.52 13.34 0.82
CA TRP A 61 -12.33 12.67 1.30
C TRP A 61 -11.11 13.40 0.81
N SER A 62 -10.17 13.68 1.72
CA SER A 62 -8.88 14.25 1.40
C SER A 62 -7.74 13.40 1.96
N ILE A 63 -6.57 13.45 1.32
CA ILE A 63 -5.37 12.77 1.80
C ILE A 63 -4.14 13.62 1.53
N ARG A 64 -3.25 13.69 2.52
CA ARG A 64 -1.92 14.27 2.39
C ARG A 64 -0.87 13.17 2.35
N ILE A 65 -0.04 13.14 1.31
CA ILE A 65 1.09 12.23 1.16
C ILE A 65 2.37 13.06 1.07
N GLY A 66 3.25 12.97 2.07
CA GLY A 66 4.38 13.88 2.20
C GLY A 66 3.93 15.34 2.23
N ARG A 67 4.34 16.13 1.23
CA ARG A 67 3.95 17.55 1.10
C ARG A 67 2.76 17.79 0.17
N ARG A 68 2.23 16.73 -0.47
CA ARG A 68 1.14 16.83 -1.44
C ARG A 68 -0.19 16.62 -0.77
N MET A 69 -1.15 17.51 -1.09
CA MET A 69 -2.55 17.36 -0.68
C MET A 69 -3.38 16.97 -1.92
N PHE A 70 -4.24 16.00 -1.75
CA PHE A 70 -5.23 15.58 -2.75
C PHE A 70 -6.61 15.80 -2.12
N ASP A 71 -7.35 16.78 -2.64
CA ASP A 71 -8.59 17.25 -2.07
C ASP A 71 -9.50 17.89 -3.14
N PRO A 72 -10.63 17.25 -3.48
CA PRO A 72 -11.02 15.92 -3.05
C PRO A 72 -10.18 14.81 -3.71
N VAL A 73 -10.15 13.63 -3.06
CA VAL A 73 -9.68 12.40 -3.72
C VAL A 73 -10.70 12.00 -4.81
N PRO A 74 -10.27 11.66 -6.03
CA PRO A 74 -11.18 11.18 -7.07
C PRO A 74 -11.97 9.93 -6.67
N ASP A 75 -13.22 9.81 -7.13
CA ASP A 75 -14.08 8.65 -6.83
C ASP A 75 -13.51 7.34 -7.39
N ASN A 76 -12.91 7.41 -8.58
CA ASN A 76 -12.12 6.34 -9.16
C ASN A 76 -10.68 6.78 -9.09
N ALA A 77 -9.89 6.22 -8.20
CA ALA A 77 -8.55 6.69 -7.93
C ALA A 77 -7.49 5.61 -8.11
N LEU A 78 -6.40 5.98 -8.79
CA LEU A 78 -5.14 5.31 -8.66
C LEU A 78 -4.31 6.00 -7.58
N PHE A 79 -4.04 5.28 -6.52
CA PHE A 79 -2.99 5.61 -5.56
C PHE A 79 -1.70 4.97 -6.08
N GLY A 80 -0.77 5.77 -6.54
CA GLY A 80 0.57 5.30 -6.89
C GLY A 80 1.31 4.75 -5.67
N PRO A 81 2.47 4.13 -5.87
CA PRO A 81 3.28 3.67 -4.76
C PRO A 81 3.70 4.87 -3.91
N THR A 82 3.71 4.70 -2.59
CA THR A 82 4.04 5.79 -1.69
C THR A 82 5.36 5.54 -0.95
N SER A 83 6.19 6.57 -0.85
CA SER A 83 7.36 6.58 0.02
C SER A 83 7.07 7.20 1.37
N HIS A 84 6.00 7.99 1.49
CA HIS A 84 5.56 8.65 2.72
C HIS A 84 4.25 8.07 3.21
N ALA A 85 3.99 8.17 4.51
CA ALA A 85 2.67 7.91 5.07
C ALA A 85 1.64 8.87 4.51
N GLY A 86 0.44 8.35 4.28
CA GLY A 86 -0.74 9.13 3.91
C GLY A 86 -1.55 9.47 5.15
N TYR A 87 -1.95 10.74 5.29
CA TYR A 87 -2.84 11.22 6.35
C TYR A 87 -4.17 11.56 5.72
N SER A 88 -5.20 10.78 6.04
CA SER A 88 -6.54 10.95 5.48
C SER A 88 -7.46 11.69 6.44
N ASP A 89 -8.41 12.41 5.86
CA ASP A 89 -9.54 13.02 6.51
C ASP A 89 -10.78 12.73 5.66
N ALA A 90 -11.69 11.91 6.19
CA ALA A 90 -12.84 11.40 5.48
C ALA A 90 -14.14 11.57 6.30
N GLY A 91 -15.24 11.82 5.61
CA GLY A 91 -16.59 11.68 6.15
C GLY A 91 -17.13 10.26 5.97
N SER A 92 -18.46 10.12 6.02
CA SER A 92 -19.13 8.84 5.74
C SER A 92 -18.94 8.41 4.29
N GLY A 93 -18.99 7.10 4.04
CA GLY A 93 -18.88 6.53 2.70
C GLY A 93 -18.35 5.11 2.69
N ARG A 94 -18.29 4.55 1.48
CA ARG A 94 -17.71 3.23 1.21
C ARG A 94 -16.54 3.35 0.25
N LEU A 95 -15.46 2.65 0.52
CA LEU A 95 -14.28 2.55 -0.32
C LEU A 95 -13.99 1.08 -0.61
N VAL A 96 -13.95 0.71 -1.89
CA VAL A 96 -13.65 -0.65 -2.35
C VAL A 96 -12.43 -0.61 -3.26
N GLY A 97 -11.54 -1.58 -3.16
CA GLY A 97 -10.39 -1.58 -4.03
C GLY A 97 -9.50 -2.82 -3.94
N PHE A 98 -8.43 -2.76 -4.70
CA PHE A 98 -7.40 -3.79 -4.69
C PHE A 98 -6.00 -3.19 -4.69
N GLY A 99 -5.09 -3.90 -4.04
CA GLY A 99 -3.67 -3.55 -4.07
C GLY A 99 -2.94 -4.29 -5.16
N LEU A 100 -2.07 -3.59 -5.89
CA LEU A 100 -1.20 -4.19 -6.91
C LEU A 100 0.17 -4.49 -6.34
N THR A 101 0.74 -5.63 -6.71
CA THR A 101 2.17 -5.87 -6.56
C THR A 101 2.94 -5.17 -7.70
N PRO A 102 4.27 -5.01 -7.61
CA PRO A 102 5.08 -4.56 -8.75
C PRO A 102 4.92 -5.42 -10.02
N ALA A 103 4.71 -6.73 -9.85
CA ALA A 103 4.41 -7.63 -10.98
C ALA A 103 3.02 -7.36 -11.56
N GLY A 104 2.02 -7.11 -10.70
CA GLY A 104 0.68 -6.72 -11.12
C GLY A 104 0.67 -5.40 -11.89
N TRP A 105 1.46 -4.42 -11.45
CA TRP A 105 1.60 -3.17 -12.21
C TRP A 105 2.18 -3.43 -13.59
N ALA A 106 3.30 -4.13 -13.67
CA ALA A 106 3.99 -4.41 -14.95
C ALA A 106 3.09 -5.16 -15.94
N GLN A 107 2.23 -6.03 -15.44
CA GLN A 107 1.33 -6.83 -16.26
C GLN A 107 0.06 -6.06 -16.67
N LEU A 108 -0.55 -5.32 -15.75
CA LEU A 108 -1.81 -4.60 -16.01
C LEU A 108 -1.58 -3.31 -16.81
N PHE A 109 -0.44 -2.67 -16.62
CA PHE A 109 -0.07 -1.40 -17.26
C PHE A 109 1.28 -1.51 -17.98
N PRO A 110 1.39 -2.38 -19.00
CA PRO A 110 2.63 -2.57 -19.73
C PRO A 110 3.07 -1.25 -20.37
N ARG A 111 4.36 -0.92 -20.25
CA ARG A 111 4.97 0.32 -20.78
C ARG A 111 4.61 1.61 -20.01
N VAL A 112 3.91 1.53 -18.90
CA VAL A 112 3.65 2.70 -18.04
C VAL A 112 4.65 2.70 -16.90
N ASP A 113 5.52 3.72 -16.87
CA ASP A 113 6.53 3.88 -15.80
C ASP A 113 5.83 4.27 -14.49
N LEU A 114 5.90 3.38 -13.50
CA LEU A 114 5.26 3.58 -12.20
C LEU A 114 5.81 4.79 -11.45
N SER A 115 7.03 5.22 -11.75
CA SER A 115 7.62 6.40 -11.08
C SER A 115 6.90 7.72 -11.40
N LEU A 116 6.11 7.76 -12.47
CA LEU A 116 5.25 8.91 -12.81
C LEU A 116 4.14 9.13 -11.78
N PHE A 117 3.75 8.07 -11.08
CA PHE A 117 2.67 8.06 -10.07
C PHE A 117 3.18 8.00 -8.63
N ALA A 118 4.50 8.01 -8.43
CA ALA A 118 5.12 7.94 -7.11
C ALA A 118 4.65 9.09 -6.20
N ASP A 119 4.15 8.76 -5.01
CA ASP A 119 3.56 9.71 -4.04
C ASP A 119 2.43 10.56 -4.63
N ARG A 120 1.61 9.98 -5.53
CA ARG A 120 0.50 10.67 -6.19
C ARG A 120 -0.81 9.89 -6.04
N VAL A 121 -1.90 10.66 -6.06
CA VAL A 121 -3.27 10.17 -6.30
C VAL A 121 -3.75 10.83 -7.58
N VAL A 122 -4.22 10.03 -8.52
CA VAL A 122 -4.72 10.53 -9.82
C VAL A 122 -6.04 9.85 -10.18
N PRO A 123 -6.88 10.46 -11.04
CA PRO A 123 -8.03 9.77 -11.63
C PRO A 123 -7.60 8.46 -12.30
N LEU A 124 -8.31 7.38 -12.02
CA LEU A 124 -7.97 6.05 -12.52
C LEU A 124 -8.08 5.96 -14.04
N GLU A 125 -8.95 6.74 -14.65
CA GLU A 125 -9.16 6.83 -16.08
C GLU A 125 -7.89 7.17 -16.87
N HIS A 126 -6.92 7.82 -16.23
CA HIS A 126 -5.63 8.17 -16.87
C HIS A 126 -4.81 6.93 -17.25
N VAL A 127 -5.00 5.81 -16.56
CA VAL A 127 -4.25 4.56 -16.78
C VAL A 127 -5.15 3.37 -17.11
N LEU A 128 -6.41 3.43 -16.73
CA LEU A 128 -7.40 2.36 -16.92
C LEU A 128 -8.68 2.93 -17.55
N PRO A 129 -8.69 3.22 -18.87
CA PRO A 129 -9.90 3.61 -19.57
C PRO A 129 -11.02 2.59 -19.38
N GLY A 130 -12.26 3.04 -19.21
CA GLY A 130 -13.42 2.16 -18.99
C GLY A 130 -13.54 1.63 -17.55
N CYS A 131 -12.80 2.14 -16.59
CA CYS A 131 -12.94 1.76 -15.17
C CYS A 131 -14.33 2.11 -14.59
N ALA A 132 -15.11 2.95 -15.24
CA ALA A 132 -16.50 3.26 -14.87
C ALA A 132 -17.41 2.02 -14.87
N ASP A 133 -17.21 1.08 -15.80
CA ASP A 133 -17.97 -0.17 -15.84
C ASP A 133 -17.65 -1.06 -14.64
N LEU A 134 -16.36 -1.14 -14.27
CA LEU A 134 -15.95 -1.85 -13.05
C LEU A 134 -16.57 -1.21 -11.80
N ARG A 135 -16.57 0.13 -11.73
CA ARG A 135 -17.21 0.85 -10.62
C ARG A 135 -18.70 0.53 -10.53
N ARG A 136 -19.41 0.52 -11.66
CA ARG A 136 -20.85 0.18 -11.70
C ARG A 136 -21.10 -1.23 -11.18
N MET A 137 -20.35 -2.23 -11.67
CA MET A 137 -20.46 -3.62 -11.18
C MET A 137 -20.22 -3.72 -9.67
N LEU A 138 -19.22 -3.01 -9.13
CA LEU A 138 -18.92 -2.99 -7.69
C LEU A 138 -20.00 -2.31 -6.85
N GLY A 139 -20.73 -1.35 -7.42
CA GLY A 139 -21.87 -0.69 -6.77
C GLY A 139 -23.09 -1.59 -6.65
N GLU A 140 -23.27 -2.49 -7.60
CA GLU A 140 -24.46 -3.38 -7.71
C GLU A 140 -24.25 -4.74 -7.02
N THR A 141 -23.01 -5.11 -6.63
CA THR A 141 -22.71 -6.43 -6.10
C THR A 141 -22.61 -6.46 -4.59
N CYS A 142 -22.95 -7.63 -3.99
CA CYS A 142 -22.55 -8.02 -2.63
C CYS A 142 -21.30 -8.90 -2.63
N ASP A 143 -20.83 -9.40 -3.78
CA ASP A 143 -19.65 -10.26 -3.95
C ASP A 143 -18.52 -9.50 -4.66
N VAL A 144 -17.81 -8.70 -3.87
CA VAL A 144 -16.68 -7.89 -4.35
C VAL A 144 -15.53 -8.76 -4.91
N PRO A 145 -15.10 -9.85 -4.25
CA PRO A 145 -14.06 -10.74 -4.78
C PRO A 145 -14.37 -11.26 -6.17
N ALA A 146 -15.56 -11.82 -6.39
CA ALA A 146 -15.93 -12.39 -7.69
C ALA A 146 -15.89 -11.37 -8.84
N VAL A 147 -16.26 -10.11 -8.58
CA VAL A 147 -16.16 -9.04 -9.58
C VAL A 147 -14.71 -8.73 -9.90
N PHE A 148 -13.83 -8.59 -8.89
CA PHE A 148 -12.43 -8.31 -9.12
C PHE A 148 -11.68 -9.47 -9.77
N ASP A 149 -11.93 -10.71 -9.31
CA ASP A 149 -11.31 -11.90 -9.88
C ASP A 149 -11.61 -12.02 -11.37
N ARG A 150 -12.90 -11.97 -11.76
CA ARG A 150 -13.30 -12.01 -13.17
C ARG A 150 -12.64 -10.90 -13.97
N TYR A 151 -12.73 -9.64 -13.50
CA TYR A 151 -12.19 -8.48 -14.21
C TYR A 151 -10.69 -8.58 -14.42
N LEU A 152 -9.95 -9.04 -13.40
CA LEU A 152 -8.48 -9.09 -13.42
C LEU A 152 -7.97 -10.33 -14.16
N LEU A 153 -8.63 -11.50 -14.03
CA LEU A 153 -8.27 -12.69 -14.79
C LEU A 153 -8.40 -12.47 -16.29
N GLU A 154 -9.48 -11.83 -16.74
CA GLU A 154 -9.67 -11.48 -18.17
C GLU A 154 -8.52 -10.60 -18.70
N ARG A 155 -8.01 -9.65 -17.89
CA ARG A 155 -6.95 -8.71 -18.30
C ARG A 155 -5.54 -9.25 -18.14
N LEU A 156 -5.31 -10.13 -17.19
CA LEU A 156 -4.00 -10.68 -16.88
C LEU A 156 -3.71 -11.98 -17.64
N SER A 157 -4.74 -12.60 -18.24
CA SER A 157 -4.60 -13.84 -19.04
C SER A 157 -3.96 -13.63 -20.43
N GLY A 158 -3.77 -12.39 -20.86
CA GLY A 158 -3.40 -12.04 -22.24
C GLY A 158 -1.92 -12.14 -22.62
N GLY A 159 -1.10 -12.87 -21.87
CA GLY A 159 0.31 -13.08 -22.18
C GLY A 159 1.26 -12.41 -21.19
N SER A 160 2.30 -13.12 -20.83
CA SER A 160 3.27 -12.68 -19.84
C SER A 160 4.29 -11.72 -20.46
N LEU A 161 4.21 -10.45 -20.07
CA LEU A 161 5.33 -9.51 -20.15
C LEU A 161 6.21 -9.62 -18.90
N ASP A 162 6.33 -10.83 -18.35
CA ASP A 162 7.04 -11.09 -17.11
C ASP A 162 8.50 -10.65 -17.21
N ASN A 163 8.82 -9.58 -16.50
CA ASN A 163 10.20 -9.26 -16.25
C ASN A 163 10.72 -10.19 -15.13
N PRO A 164 11.67 -11.12 -15.45
CA PRO A 164 12.12 -12.14 -14.49
C PRO A 164 12.81 -11.57 -13.25
N HIS A 165 13.17 -10.29 -13.24
CA HIS A 165 13.84 -9.64 -12.12
C HIS A 165 12.87 -8.98 -11.11
N ILE A 166 11.56 -8.87 -11.40
CA ILE A 166 10.62 -8.20 -10.48
C ILE A 166 10.44 -9.01 -9.20
N ALA A 167 10.09 -10.28 -9.31
CA ALA A 167 9.89 -11.14 -8.13
C ALA A 167 11.19 -11.31 -7.32
N PRO A 168 12.36 -11.57 -7.92
CA PRO A 168 13.63 -11.58 -7.18
C PRO A 168 13.96 -10.25 -6.48
N LEU A 169 13.65 -9.09 -7.09
CA LEU A 169 13.86 -7.80 -6.45
C LEU A 169 12.89 -7.62 -5.25
N MET A 170 11.62 -8.02 -5.38
CA MET A 170 10.67 -8.01 -4.26
C MET A 170 11.20 -8.84 -3.09
N ALA A 171 11.62 -10.07 -3.36
CA ALA A 171 12.18 -10.97 -2.34
C ALA A 171 13.44 -10.36 -1.67
N ALA A 172 14.34 -9.79 -2.47
CA ALA A 172 15.56 -9.14 -1.97
C ALA A 172 15.28 -7.91 -1.10
N LEU A 173 14.23 -7.13 -1.40
CA LEU A 173 13.80 -6.01 -0.55
C LEU A 173 13.22 -6.48 0.80
N GLY A 174 12.64 -7.68 0.84
CA GLY A 174 12.18 -8.33 2.07
C GLY A 174 13.30 -8.87 2.95
N ASP A 175 14.46 -9.20 2.36
CA ASP A 175 15.60 -9.77 3.08
C ASP A 175 16.31 -8.72 3.96
N PRO A 176 16.32 -8.86 5.30
CA PRO A 176 16.98 -7.91 6.19
C PRO A 176 18.50 -7.88 6.04
N ALA A 177 19.11 -8.92 5.46
CA ALA A 177 20.55 -8.98 5.23
C ALA A 177 21.00 -8.08 4.08
N ILE A 178 20.08 -7.71 3.17
CA ILE A 178 20.39 -6.83 2.03
C ILE A 178 20.14 -5.38 2.42
N VAL A 179 21.20 -4.62 2.63
CA VAL A 179 21.13 -3.25 3.14
C VAL A 179 21.65 -2.20 2.16
N ALA A 180 22.41 -2.63 1.13
CA ALA A 180 23.05 -1.73 0.17
C ALA A 180 22.75 -2.09 -1.30
N VAL A 181 22.81 -1.08 -2.17
CA VAL A 181 22.53 -1.26 -3.62
C VAL A 181 23.52 -2.22 -4.29
N PRO A 182 24.83 -2.25 -3.98
CA PRO A 182 25.75 -3.24 -4.55
C PRO A 182 25.33 -4.69 -4.24
N GLU A 183 24.78 -4.97 -3.08
CA GLU A 183 24.28 -6.30 -2.70
C GLU A 183 23.08 -6.70 -3.56
N LEU A 184 22.15 -5.76 -3.81
CA LEU A 184 21.05 -5.98 -4.77
C LEU A 184 21.57 -6.28 -6.18
N CYS A 185 22.56 -5.51 -6.65
CA CYS A 185 23.17 -5.73 -7.97
C CYS A 185 23.75 -7.14 -8.07
N SER A 186 24.51 -7.55 -7.05
CA SER A 186 25.12 -8.88 -6.98
C SER A 186 24.09 -10.00 -6.92
N ARG A 187 23.05 -9.83 -6.06
CA ARG A 187 21.98 -10.82 -5.88
C ARG A 187 21.15 -11.06 -7.13
N LEU A 188 20.96 -10.02 -7.95
CA LEU A 188 20.10 -10.05 -9.14
C LEU A 188 20.89 -10.18 -10.46
N ASP A 189 22.21 -10.21 -10.41
CA ASP A 189 23.10 -10.14 -11.57
C ASP A 189 22.75 -8.96 -12.50
N LEU A 190 22.58 -7.79 -11.91
CA LEU A 190 22.23 -6.57 -12.62
C LEU A 190 23.28 -5.46 -12.39
N THR A 191 23.57 -4.72 -13.47
CA THR A 191 24.30 -3.46 -13.33
C THR A 191 23.44 -2.41 -12.59
N SER A 192 24.07 -1.46 -11.90
CA SER A 192 23.37 -0.39 -11.17
C SER A 192 22.41 0.39 -12.07
N GLY A 193 22.74 0.61 -13.35
CA GLY A 193 21.87 1.30 -14.29
C GLY A 193 20.64 0.49 -14.68
N ARG A 194 20.78 -0.83 -14.85
CA ARG A 194 19.63 -1.73 -15.11
C ARG A 194 18.73 -1.85 -13.90
N LEU A 195 19.31 -2.02 -12.71
CA LEU A 195 18.58 -2.07 -11.45
C LEU A 195 17.80 -0.75 -11.20
N LEU A 196 18.41 0.42 -11.46
CA LEU A 196 17.74 1.71 -11.31
C LEU A 196 16.50 1.83 -12.22
N ARG A 197 16.64 1.44 -13.50
CA ARG A 197 15.51 1.46 -14.45
C ARG A 197 14.40 0.50 -14.04
N LEU A 198 14.76 -0.74 -13.68
CA LEU A 198 13.82 -1.76 -13.19
C LEU A 198 13.04 -1.23 -11.97
N ALA A 199 13.76 -0.72 -10.97
CA ALA A 199 13.18 -0.23 -9.72
C ALA A 199 12.24 0.97 -9.95
N LYS A 200 12.62 1.94 -10.78
CA LYS A 200 11.74 3.08 -11.09
C LYS A 200 10.51 2.64 -11.86
N ALA A 201 10.68 1.89 -12.94
CA ALA A 201 9.57 1.52 -13.83
C ALA A 201 8.52 0.65 -13.13
N ASN A 202 8.91 -0.25 -12.23
CA ASN A 202 8.00 -1.25 -11.65
C ASN A 202 7.72 -1.07 -10.16
N PHE A 203 8.58 -0.34 -9.42
CA PHE A 203 8.42 -0.10 -7.98
C PHE A 203 8.21 1.39 -7.65
N GLY A 204 8.37 2.27 -8.63
CA GLY A 204 8.15 3.70 -8.50
C GLY A 204 9.31 4.51 -7.91
N PHE A 205 10.35 3.86 -7.36
CA PHE A 205 11.41 4.52 -6.61
C PHE A 205 12.80 4.02 -6.97
N THR A 206 13.84 4.72 -6.51
CA THR A 206 15.22 4.26 -6.64
C THR A 206 15.50 3.06 -5.72
N PRO A 207 16.43 2.16 -6.08
CA PRO A 207 16.79 1.01 -5.23
C PRO A 207 17.18 1.40 -3.81
N LYS A 208 17.94 2.50 -3.66
CA LYS A 208 18.34 3.02 -2.35
C LYS A 208 17.13 3.41 -1.48
N LEU A 209 16.14 4.08 -2.08
CA LEU A 209 14.92 4.47 -1.35
C LEU A 209 14.06 3.25 -0.99
N LEU A 210 13.97 2.26 -1.90
CA LEU A 210 13.25 1.01 -1.64
C LEU A 210 13.85 0.23 -0.46
N LEU A 211 15.16 0.04 -0.42
CA LEU A 211 15.86 -0.60 0.71
C LEU A 211 15.63 0.15 2.03
N ARG A 212 15.79 1.47 2.00
CA ARG A 212 15.59 2.31 3.18
C ARG A 212 14.15 2.25 3.68
N ARG A 213 13.16 2.30 2.75
CA ARG A 213 11.73 2.16 3.07
C ARG A 213 11.42 0.76 3.64
N ALA A 214 11.94 -0.31 3.03
CA ALA A 214 11.71 -1.67 3.50
C ALA A 214 12.24 -1.87 4.94
N ARG A 215 13.45 -1.39 5.23
CA ARG A 215 14.01 -1.40 6.59
C ARG A 215 13.13 -0.63 7.57
N PHE A 216 12.69 0.58 7.19
CA PHE A 216 11.82 1.40 8.02
C PHE A 216 10.49 0.70 8.33
N LEU A 217 9.84 0.09 7.32
CA LEU A 217 8.56 -0.58 7.49
C LEU A 217 8.67 -1.83 8.37
N ARG A 218 9.79 -2.58 8.31
CA ARG A 218 10.06 -3.68 9.26
C ARG A 218 10.17 -3.16 10.69
N ALA A 219 10.93 -2.06 10.92
CA ALA A 219 11.02 -1.45 12.24
C ALA A 219 9.65 -0.95 12.73
N LEU A 220 8.87 -0.34 11.85
CA LEU A 220 7.54 0.16 12.19
C LEU A 220 6.57 -0.99 12.52
N ASP A 221 6.67 -2.12 11.83
CA ASP A 221 5.85 -3.29 12.11
C ASP A 221 6.13 -3.86 13.50
N VAL A 222 7.40 -4.00 13.87
CA VAL A 222 7.81 -4.41 15.22
C VAL A 222 7.35 -3.39 16.25
N LEU A 223 7.56 -2.09 15.99
CA LEU A 223 7.15 -1.00 16.89
C LEU A 223 5.67 -1.01 17.23
N GLU A 224 4.82 -1.38 16.27
CA GLU A 224 3.37 -1.44 16.49
C GLU A 224 2.93 -2.62 17.38
N THR A 225 3.81 -3.59 17.65
CA THR A 225 3.58 -4.73 18.54
C THR A 225 4.20 -4.53 19.92
N LEU A 226 5.09 -3.57 20.08
CA LEU A 226 5.80 -3.29 21.33
C LEU A 226 5.14 -2.17 22.14
N ASP A 227 5.50 -2.07 23.39
CA ASP A 227 5.16 -0.92 24.24
C ASP A 227 5.85 0.35 23.73
N ARG A 228 5.18 1.51 23.88
CA ARG A 228 5.63 2.80 23.34
C ARG A 228 7.06 3.21 23.72
N GLY A 229 7.59 2.68 24.84
CA GLY A 229 8.95 2.96 25.30
C GLY A 229 10.04 2.12 24.65
N GLN A 230 9.70 1.06 23.93
CA GLN A 230 10.64 0.07 23.39
C GLN A 230 11.02 0.30 21.92
N TRP A 231 10.95 1.53 21.45
CA TRP A 231 11.23 1.85 20.04
C TRP A 231 12.69 1.59 19.63
N GLN A 232 13.65 1.64 20.58
CA GLN A 232 15.05 1.30 20.32
C GLN A 232 15.20 -0.18 19.96
N ASP A 233 14.43 -1.07 20.61
CA ASP A 233 14.45 -2.50 20.33
C ASP A 233 13.89 -2.77 18.92
N ALA A 234 12.79 -2.09 18.53
CA ALA A 234 12.25 -2.18 17.18
C ALA A 234 13.26 -1.72 16.13
N ALA A 235 13.97 -0.63 16.38
CA ALA A 235 15.02 -0.12 15.50
C ALA A 235 16.18 -1.12 15.37
N GLY A 236 16.65 -1.67 16.49
CA GLY A 236 17.73 -2.68 16.52
C GLY A 236 17.37 -3.95 15.76
N GLN A 237 16.17 -4.50 15.98
CA GLN A 237 15.68 -5.68 15.27
C GLN A 237 15.57 -5.48 13.75
N ALA A 238 15.31 -4.25 13.29
CA ALA A 238 15.24 -3.92 11.88
C ALA A 238 16.59 -3.55 11.25
N GLY A 239 17.70 -3.67 11.99
CA GLY A 239 19.05 -3.42 11.51
C GLY A 239 19.43 -1.93 11.44
N TYR A 240 18.85 -1.09 12.31
CA TYR A 240 19.34 0.26 12.51
C TYR A 240 20.54 0.25 13.45
N TRP A 241 21.62 0.89 13.02
CA TRP A 241 22.85 0.97 13.78
C TRP A 241 22.72 1.83 15.04
N ASP A 242 21.94 2.92 14.95
CA ASP A 242 21.66 3.82 16.06
C ASP A 242 20.22 4.39 15.98
N GLY A 243 19.73 4.84 17.14
CA GLY A 243 18.38 5.42 17.26
C GLY A 243 18.20 6.70 16.45
N SER A 244 19.24 7.52 16.27
CA SER A 244 19.16 8.77 15.52
C SER A 244 18.86 8.51 14.04
N HIS A 245 19.39 7.42 13.50
CA HIS A 245 19.14 6.99 12.14
C HIS A 245 17.67 6.57 11.96
N PHE A 246 17.13 5.79 12.89
CA PHE A 246 15.71 5.43 12.90
C PHE A 246 14.79 6.64 13.03
N LEU A 247 15.09 7.56 13.95
CA LEU A 247 14.30 8.78 14.15
C LEU A 247 14.29 9.69 12.90
N ARG A 248 15.42 9.78 12.18
CA ARG A 248 15.47 10.47 10.88
C ARG A 248 14.58 9.80 9.82
N ASP A 249 14.53 8.46 9.80
CA ASP A 249 13.66 7.71 8.91
C ASP A 249 12.18 7.86 9.31
N CYS A 250 11.86 7.88 10.61
CA CYS A 250 10.51 8.22 11.07
C CYS A 250 10.08 9.60 10.56
N HIS A 251 10.91 10.61 10.73
CA HIS A 251 10.58 11.95 10.24
C HIS A 251 10.44 11.99 8.71
N LEU A 252 11.29 11.28 7.98
CA LEU A 252 11.21 11.21 6.51
C LEU A 252 9.93 10.51 6.07
N PHE A 253 9.68 9.28 6.51
CA PHE A 253 8.63 8.44 5.98
C PHE A 253 7.25 8.73 6.59
N MET A 254 7.21 9.15 7.85
CA MET A 254 5.96 9.53 8.52
C MET A 254 5.67 11.03 8.42
N GLY A 255 6.64 11.87 8.05
CA GLY A 255 6.48 13.32 7.95
C GLY A 255 6.30 14.03 9.29
N GLN A 256 6.57 13.34 10.41
CA GLN A 256 6.46 13.86 11.78
C GLN A 256 7.42 13.10 12.73
N PRO A 257 7.74 13.67 13.91
CA PRO A 257 8.50 13.00 14.93
C PRO A 257 7.82 11.71 15.42
N LEU A 258 8.62 10.71 15.80
CA LEU A 258 8.11 9.43 16.34
C LEU A 258 7.16 9.63 17.53
N GLY A 259 7.51 10.55 18.45
CA GLY A 259 6.70 10.82 19.64
C GLY A 259 5.30 11.33 19.31
N ASP A 260 5.15 12.14 18.27
CA ASP A 260 3.85 12.65 17.81
C ASP A 260 3.06 11.55 17.11
N TYR A 261 3.71 10.75 16.27
CA TYR A 261 3.11 9.59 15.63
C TYR A 261 2.54 8.59 16.67
N LEU A 262 3.30 8.27 17.72
CA LEU A 262 2.85 7.33 18.76
C LEU A 262 1.65 7.83 19.57
N LYS A 263 1.48 9.15 19.70
CA LYS A 263 0.34 9.77 20.41
C LYS A 263 -0.90 9.86 19.52
N MET A 264 -0.75 9.85 18.20
CA MET A 264 -1.86 10.06 17.26
C MET A 264 -2.86 8.89 17.32
N PRO A 265 -4.17 9.17 17.42
CA PRO A 265 -5.20 8.15 17.26
C PRO A 265 -5.19 7.59 15.84
N ARG A 266 -5.19 6.25 15.72
CA ARG A 266 -5.13 5.54 14.42
C ARG A 266 -6.03 4.30 14.46
N PRO A 267 -7.31 4.46 14.73
CA PRO A 267 -8.19 3.33 15.00
C PRO A 267 -8.40 2.46 13.74
N ILE A 268 -8.63 3.08 12.58
CA ILE A 268 -8.84 2.36 11.30
C ILE A 268 -7.54 1.68 10.86
N ASN A 269 -6.40 2.37 10.96
CA ASN A 269 -5.10 1.80 10.60
C ASN A 269 -4.79 0.54 11.43
N ARG A 270 -4.99 0.60 12.76
CA ARG A 270 -4.75 -0.54 13.65
C ARG A 270 -5.67 -1.71 13.34
N ALA A 271 -6.97 -1.47 13.19
CA ALA A 271 -7.95 -2.49 12.84
C ALA A 271 -7.65 -3.11 11.46
N SER A 272 -7.32 -2.27 10.50
CA SER A 272 -6.94 -2.67 9.14
C SER A 272 -5.70 -3.56 9.13
N ARG A 273 -4.66 -3.22 9.88
CA ARG A 273 -3.43 -4.03 9.98
C ARG A 273 -3.68 -5.39 10.60
N ALA A 274 -4.44 -5.45 11.69
CA ALA A 274 -4.77 -6.70 12.36
C ALA A 274 -5.54 -7.64 11.42
N LEU A 275 -6.61 -7.13 10.79
CA LEU A 275 -7.44 -7.91 9.89
C LEU A 275 -6.68 -8.29 8.60
N ARG A 276 -5.85 -7.37 8.07
CA ARG A 276 -5.01 -7.68 6.91
C ARG A 276 -4.02 -8.80 7.22
N SER A 277 -3.38 -8.79 8.39
CA SER A 277 -2.48 -9.84 8.82
C SER A 277 -3.18 -11.21 8.91
N GLU A 278 -4.39 -11.22 9.47
CA GLU A 278 -5.22 -12.43 9.59
C GLU A 278 -5.61 -13.01 8.21
N VAL A 279 -6.07 -12.17 7.29
CA VAL A 279 -6.63 -12.61 6.01
C VAL A 279 -5.56 -12.77 4.93
N LEU A 280 -4.58 -11.85 4.86
CA LEU A 280 -3.60 -11.75 3.77
C LEU A 280 -2.17 -12.13 4.21
N GLY A 281 -1.99 -12.58 5.46
CA GLY A 281 -0.70 -13.04 5.99
C GLY A 281 0.34 -11.95 6.27
N THR A 282 -0.01 -10.67 6.04
CA THR A 282 0.92 -9.55 6.27
C THR A 282 0.18 -8.28 6.66
N PRO A 283 0.65 -7.55 7.68
CA PRO A 283 -0.03 -6.32 8.16
C PRO A 283 0.14 -5.13 7.23
N MET A 284 1.11 -5.17 6.32
CA MET A 284 1.40 -4.07 5.38
C MET A 284 1.56 -4.59 3.97
N GLN A 285 0.95 -3.89 3.00
CA GLN A 285 1.04 -4.24 1.59
C GLN A 285 2.49 -4.30 1.07
N SER A 286 3.34 -3.38 1.50
CA SER A 286 4.74 -3.31 1.06
C SER A 286 5.63 -4.44 1.60
N LEU A 287 5.15 -5.20 2.58
CA LEU A 287 5.82 -6.40 3.11
C LEU A 287 5.27 -7.69 2.49
N HIS A 288 4.25 -7.58 1.62
CA HIS A 288 3.71 -8.71 0.88
C HIS A 288 4.74 -9.18 -0.16
N GLN A 289 5.03 -10.48 -0.17
CA GLN A 289 6.07 -11.06 -1.02
C GLN A 289 5.53 -11.84 -2.23
N GLY A 290 4.19 -11.94 -2.37
CA GLY A 290 3.52 -12.69 -3.43
C GLY A 290 3.24 -14.14 -3.05
#